data_4a1eb6f39ac92f5d9244abe440b9f08b
#
_entry.id   4a1eb6f39ac92f5d9244abe440b9f08b
#
_cell.length_a   1.000
_cell.length_b   1.000
_cell.length_c   1.000
_cell.angle_alpha   90.00
_cell.angle_beta   90.00
_cell.angle_gamma   90.00
#
_symmetry.space_group_name_H-M   'P 1'
#
loop_
_entity.id
_entity.type
_entity.pdbx_description
1 polymer ?
#
loop_
_entity_poly.entity_id
_entity_poly.type
_entity_poly.pdbx_seq_one_letter_code
_entity_poly.pdbx_strand_id
1 'polypeptide(L)'
;MSDDFTLSNGVRVILKTTDFKADEIRMRAFSPGGNSLFPDNEILQIKVLNDVAGLGGLGNFSNVDLEKVLAGKKASISTAVNGLSEGMNGSCSPKDLETLLQLVYLSFTAPRMDQNAFESYKSRTKAALANQEANPQIALSDSLQKAMYMNHPRALHVKADMIDKIDYKRIMEMYKDRFKDAGDFTFLFVGNITLDEAKPLIETYLGGLPTIHRTENFRDTKMDIRKGKYTNVFSKKLETPLASVLIIASGKCEYTLKNDVLMSFLTQSLDKVYLESVREKEGGSYGVSVYGQLSRYPNDDEAFLQIYFDRSEER
;
A
#
# COMPACT_ATOMS: atom_id res chain seq x y z
N MET A 1 7.73 -7.60 -27.93
CA MET A 1 7.49 -8.96 -27.40
C MET A 1 8.04 -8.96 -25.98
N SER A 2 7.56 -9.75 -25.07
CA SER A 2 8.12 -9.92 -23.72
C SER A 2 8.61 -11.35 -23.60
N ASP A 3 9.73 -11.55 -22.91
CA ASP A 3 10.25 -12.86 -22.54
C ASP A 3 9.58 -13.27 -21.22
N ASP A 4 9.14 -14.51 -21.13
CA ASP A 4 8.45 -15.09 -19.96
C ASP A 4 9.02 -16.47 -19.68
N PHE A 5 9.65 -16.64 -18.53
CA PHE A 5 10.31 -17.89 -18.16
C PHE A 5 10.30 -18.11 -16.65
N THR A 6 10.48 -19.36 -16.25
CA THR A 6 10.54 -19.77 -14.84
C THR A 6 11.93 -20.31 -14.51
N LEU A 7 12.49 -19.84 -13.39
CA LEU A 7 13.76 -20.31 -12.86
C LEU A 7 13.59 -21.67 -12.15
N SER A 8 14.70 -22.36 -11.91
CA SER A 8 14.69 -23.69 -11.28
C SER A 8 14.10 -23.71 -9.87
N ASN A 9 14.14 -22.59 -9.16
CA ASN A 9 13.53 -22.42 -7.83
C ASN A 9 12.05 -22.00 -7.87
N GLY A 10 11.42 -21.96 -9.04
CA GLY A 10 10.00 -21.62 -9.21
C GLY A 10 9.72 -20.14 -9.48
N VAL A 11 10.69 -19.25 -9.29
CA VAL A 11 10.51 -17.81 -9.58
C VAL A 11 10.14 -17.62 -11.05
N ARG A 12 9.01 -16.95 -11.31
CA ARG A 12 8.63 -16.54 -12.66
C ARG A 12 9.19 -15.16 -12.98
N VAL A 13 9.76 -15.01 -14.16
CA VAL A 13 10.34 -13.76 -14.64
C VAL A 13 9.70 -13.36 -15.96
N ILE A 14 9.26 -12.12 -16.03
CA ILE A 14 8.74 -11.49 -17.25
C ILE A 14 9.64 -10.28 -17.54
N LEU A 15 10.30 -10.27 -18.70
CA LEU A 15 11.16 -9.19 -19.12
C LEU A 15 10.62 -8.54 -20.39
N LYS A 16 10.46 -7.22 -20.37
CA LYS A 16 10.07 -6.43 -21.54
C LYS A 16 11.13 -5.38 -21.83
N THR A 17 11.91 -5.60 -22.86
CA THR A 17 12.84 -4.61 -23.40
C THR A 17 12.08 -3.45 -23.99
N THR A 18 12.45 -2.22 -23.63
CA THR A 18 11.93 -0.96 -24.19
C THR A 18 13.04 0.07 -24.30
N ASP A 19 12.89 0.99 -25.23
CA ASP A 19 13.79 2.11 -25.50
C ASP A 19 13.25 3.47 -25.08
N PHE A 20 12.11 3.50 -24.36
CA PHE A 20 11.46 4.76 -23.92
C PHE A 20 12.38 5.63 -23.04
N LYS A 21 13.23 4.98 -22.22
CA LYS A 21 14.26 5.63 -21.42
C LYS A 21 15.53 4.80 -21.43
N ALA A 22 16.58 5.37 -21.99
CA ALA A 22 17.86 4.69 -22.15
C ALA A 22 18.56 4.34 -20.83
N ASP A 23 18.26 5.05 -19.75
CA ASP A 23 18.93 4.96 -18.46
C ASP A 23 18.02 4.42 -17.32
N GLU A 24 16.90 3.78 -17.65
CA GLU A 24 15.96 3.26 -16.65
C GLU A 24 15.57 1.80 -16.92
N ILE A 25 15.63 1.00 -15.88
CA ILE A 25 14.96 -0.30 -15.73
C ILE A 25 14.03 -0.20 -14.52
N ARG A 26 12.79 -0.60 -14.67
CA ARG A 26 11.82 -0.76 -13.59
C ARG A 26 11.58 -2.22 -13.29
N MET A 27 11.56 -2.55 -12.02
CA MET A 27 11.23 -3.88 -11.53
C MET A 27 9.98 -3.81 -10.64
N ARG A 28 9.11 -4.79 -10.81
CA ARG A 28 8.03 -5.08 -9.87
C ARG A 28 8.02 -6.57 -9.58
N ALA A 29 7.96 -6.93 -8.31
CA ALA A 29 7.74 -8.30 -7.88
C ALA A 29 6.49 -8.38 -7.03
N PHE A 30 5.73 -9.46 -7.14
CA PHE A 30 4.56 -9.70 -6.30
C PHE A 30 4.32 -11.19 -6.10
N SER A 31 3.73 -11.52 -4.95
CA SER A 31 3.18 -12.81 -4.58
C SER A 31 1.81 -12.61 -3.91
N PRO A 32 0.83 -13.49 -4.10
CA PRO A 32 -0.45 -13.41 -3.42
C PRO A 32 -0.34 -13.83 -1.96
N GLY A 33 -1.18 -13.23 -1.08
CA GLY A 33 -1.21 -13.55 0.35
C GLY A 33 -1.34 -12.28 1.19
N GLY A 34 -0.26 -11.55 1.29
CA GLY A 34 -0.19 -10.30 2.00
C GLY A 34 -0.49 -10.42 3.50
N ASN A 35 -0.88 -9.32 4.09
CA ASN A 35 -1.23 -9.30 5.51
C ASN A 35 -2.59 -9.95 5.82
N SER A 36 -3.37 -10.33 4.78
CA SER A 36 -4.61 -11.08 4.96
C SER A 36 -4.40 -12.41 5.71
N LEU A 37 -3.19 -12.98 5.60
CA LEU A 37 -2.84 -14.27 6.19
C LEU A 37 -2.54 -14.18 7.70
N PHE A 38 -2.35 -12.98 8.24
CA PHE A 38 -2.16 -12.78 9.67
C PHE A 38 -3.51 -12.63 10.40
N PRO A 39 -3.61 -13.06 11.65
CA PRO A 39 -4.84 -12.99 12.43
C PRO A 39 -5.15 -11.55 12.88
N ASP A 40 -6.43 -11.25 13.07
CA ASP A 40 -6.90 -9.89 13.37
C ASP A 40 -6.51 -9.37 14.75
N ASN A 41 -6.15 -10.25 15.70
CA ASN A 41 -5.61 -9.85 17.00
C ASN A 41 -4.19 -9.23 16.90
N GLU A 42 -3.52 -9.35 15.76
CA GLU A 42 -2.20 -8.75 15.48
C GLU A 42 -2.33 -7.46 14.65
N ILE A 43 -3.52 -6.86 14.58
CA ILE A 43 -3.80 -5.75 13.67
C ILE A 43 -2.87 -4.55 13.88
N LEU A 44 -2.43 -4.26 15.10
CA LEU A 44 -1.48 -3.18 15.35
C LEU A 44 -0.16 -3.43 14.62
N GLN A 45 0.37 -4.64 14.72
CA GLN A 45 1.62 -5.04 14.05
C GLN A 45 1.45 -4.97 12.53
N ILE A 46 0.31 -5.46 12.02
CA ILE A 46 -0.03 -5.42 10.59
C ILE A 46 -0.05 -3.98 10.07
N LYS A 47 -0.65 -3.03 10.82
CA LYS A 47 -0.78 -1.62 10.39
C LYS A 47 0.55 -0.90 10.29
N VAL A 48 1.54 -1.26 11.10
CA VAL A 48 2.86 -0.60 11.12
C VAL A 48 3.95 -1.45 10.46
N LEU A 49 3.62 -2.63 9.91
CA LEU A 49 4.60 -3.57 9.37
C LEU A 49 5.51 -2.93 8.33
N ASN A 50 4.93 -2.24 7.34
CA ASN A 50 5.70 -1.65 6.25
C ASN A 50 6.59 -0.49 6.71
N ASP A 51 6.19 0.24 7.75
CA ASP A 51 6.99 1.34 8.31
C ASP A 51 8.17 0.82 9.13
N VAL A 52 7.99 -0.34 9.79
CA VAL A 52 8.94 -0.85 10.79
C VAL A 52 9.92 -1.87 10.20
N ALA A 53 9.47 -2.71 9.26
CA ALA A 53 10.28 -3.81 8.74
C ALA A 53 11.60 -3.36 8.08
N GLY A 54 11.60 -2.19 7.42
CA GLY A 54 12.76 -1.63 6.74
C GLY A 54 13.69 -0.76 7.60
N LEU A 55 13.39 -0.55 8.88
CA LEU A 55 14.15 0.40 9.73
C LEU A 55 15.61 0.00 9.96
N GLY A 56 15.89 -1.29 10.00
CA GLY A 56 17.21 -1.80 10.35
C GLY A 56 18.23 -1.80 9.21
N GLY A 57 17.78 -1.68 7.96
CA GLY A 57 18.63 -1.87 6.80
C GLY A 57 18.70 -3.33 6.34
N LEU A 58 19.75 -3.69 5.61
CA LEU A 58 19.89 -5.00 4.96
C LEU A 58 21.29 -5.58 5.20
N GLY A 59 21.36 -6.89 5.45
CA GLY A 59 22.62 -7.58 5.66
C GLY A 59 23.39 -7.00 6.85
N ASN A 60 24.63 -6.58 6.60
CA ASN A 60 25.49 -5.94 7.59
C ASN A 60 25.38 -4.40 7.58
N PHE A 61 24.55 -3.84 6.69
CA PHE A 61 24.45 -2.41 6.50
C PHE A 61 23.24 -1.83 7.20
N SER A 62 23.43 -0.80 8.02
CA SER A 62 22.34 0.08 8.45
C SER A 62 21.81 0.87 7.25
N ASN A 63 20.64 1.53 7.37
CA ASN A 63 20.15 2.39 6.29
C ASN A 63 21.12 3.50 5.93
N VAL A 64 21.81 4.09 6.94
CA VAL A 64 22.83 5.11 6.71
C VAL A 64 24.03 4.56 5.95
N ASP A 65 24.45 3.34 6.26
CA ASP A 65 25.55 2.70 5.53
C ASP A 65 25.16 2.28 4.11
N LEU A 66 23.92 1.83 3.92
CA LEU A 66 23.36 1.56 2.59
C LEU A 66 23.36 2.81 1.72
N GLU A 67 22.95 3.95 2.24
CA GLU A 67 23.01 5.23 1.53
C GLU A 67 24.44 5.57 1.08
N LYS A 68 25.44 5.34 1.94
CA LYS A 68 26.85 5.57 1.60
C LYS A 68 27.35 4.61 0.53
N VAL A 69 27.05 3.31 0.67
CA VAL A 69 27.47 2.27 -0.30
C VAL A 69 26.81 2.47 -1.65
N LEU A 70 25.56 2.95 -1.66
CA LEU A 70 24.81 3.23 -2.88
C LEU A 70 25.08 4.62 -3.45
N ALA A 71 25.95 5.43 -2.83
CA ALA A 71 26.31 6.74 -3.35
C ALA A 71 26.89 6.63 -4.76
N GLY A 72 26.32 7.37 -5.72
CA GLY A 72 26.68 7.31 -7.14
C GLY A 72 26.08 6.15 -7.93
N LYS A 73 25.35 5.24 -7.29
CA LYS A 73 24.53 4.20 -7.93
C LYS A 73 23.12 4.70 -8.18
N LYS A 74 22.53 4.33 -9.31
CA LYS A 74 21.11 4.53 -9.61
C LYS A 74 20.40 3.19 -9.41
N ALA A 75 20.25 2.77 -8.17
CA ALA A 75 19.49 1.56 -7.79
C ALA A 75 18.71 1.82 -6.52
N SER A 76 17.42 1.47 -6.51
CA SER A 76 16.55 1.60 -5.35
C SER A 76 15.55 0.45 -5.31
N ILE A 77 15.11 0.09 -4.10
CA ILE A 77 14.10 -0.93 -3.86
C ILE A 77 13.21 -0.50 -2.70
N SER A 78 11.95 -0.88 -2.76
CA SER A 78 11.01 -0.83 -1.65
C SER A 78 10.23 -2.13 -1.58
N THR A 79 10.04 -2.64 -0.37
CA THR A 79 9.23 -3.83 -0.09
C THR A 79 7.92 -3.42 0.55
N ALA A 80 6.85 -4.18 0.32
CA ALA A 80 5.57 -3.95 0.96
C ALA A 80 4.81 -5.26 1.18
N VAL A 81 4.16 -5.36 2.34
CA VAL A 81 3.15 -6.38 2.64
C VAL A 81 1.79 -5.70 2.66
N ASN A 82 1.08 -5.80 1.54
CA ASN A 82 -0.23 -5.18 1.34
C ASN A 82 -1.37 -6.05 1.90
N GLY A 83 -2.61 -5.64 1.70
CA GLY A 83 -3.78 -6.39 2.16
C GLY A 83 -3.82 -7.82 1.63
N LEU A 84 -3.58 -8.01 0.34
CA LEU A 84 -3.81 -9.28 -0.38
C LEU A 84 -2.56 -9.83 -1.07
N SER A 85 -1.44 -9.13 -1.00
CA SER A 85 -0.18 -9.51 -1.65
C SER A 85 1.00 -8.89 -0.92
N GLU A 86 2.14 -9.51 -1.05
CA GLU A 86 3.44 -8.92 -0.77
C GLU A 86 4.20 -8.68 -2.06
N GLY A 87 5.16 -7.78 -2.01
CA GLY A 87 5.94 -7.49 -3.21
C GLY A 87 7.04 -6.47 -3.02
N MET A 88 7.65 -6.14 -4.15
CA MET A 88 8.72 -5.16 -4.24
C MET A 88 8.53 -4.29 -5.46
N ASN A 89 8.93 -3.02 -5.34
CA ASN A 89 9.15 -2.15 -6.47
C ASN A 89 10.62 -1.75 -6.48
N GLY A 90 11.23 -1.71 -7.64
CA GLY A 90 12.61 -1.30 -7.80
C GLY A 90 12.83 -0.52 -9.09
N SER A 91 13.90 0.26 -9.10
CA SER A 91 14.38 0.93 -10.31
C SER A 91 15.88 1.02 -10.28
N CYS A 92 16.49 0.95 -11.45
CA CYS A 92 17.93 1.15 -11.62
C CYS A 92 18.26 1.68 -13.01
N SER A 93 19.52 2.13 -13.19
CA SER A 93 20.09 2.27 -14.51
C SER A 93 20.54 0.89 -15.03
N PRO A 94 20.69 0.67 -16.36
CA PRO A 94 21.18 -0.60 -16.91
C PRO A 94 22.49 -1.08 -16.28
N LYS A 95 23.45 -0.18 -16.06
CA LYS A 95 24.74 -0.50 -15.43
C LYS A 95 24.66 -0.89 -13.96
N ASP A 96 23.56 -0.53 -13.28
CA ASP A 96 23.34 -0.78 -11.85
C ASP A 96 22.32 -1.92 -11.60
N LEU A 97 21.96 -2.70 -12.64
CA LEU A 97 21.02 -3.82 -12.51
C LEU A 97 21.49 -4.84 -11.48
N GLU A 98 22.77 -5.18 -11.48
CA GLU A 98 23.35 -6.09 -10.49
C GLU A 98 23.16 -5.56 -9.07
N THR A 99 23.36 -4.26 -8.85
CA THR A 99 23.12 -3.63 -7.54
C THR A 99 21.67 -3.73 -7.12
N LEU A 100 20.72 -3.54 -8.05
CA LEU A 100 19.30 -3.74 -7.78
C LEU A 100 19.02 -5.18 -7.34
N LEU A 101 19.54 -6.17 -8.06
CA LEU A 101 19.35 -7.58 -7.75
C LEU A 101 20.00 -8.01 -6.43
N GLN A 102 21.15 -7.41 -6.07
CA GLN A 102 21.76 -7.58 -4.75
C GLN A 102 20.86 -7.07 -3.62
N LEU A 103 20.22 -5.91 -3.81
CA LEU A 103 19.25 -5.37 -2.84
C LEU A 103 18.02 -6.28 -2.72
N VAL A 104 17.53 -6.81 -3.85
CA VAL A 104 16.43 -7.81 -3.83
C VAL A 104 16.85 -9.03 -3.03
N TYR A 105 18.01 -9.60 -3.31
CA TYR A 105 18.53 -10.78 -2.62
C TYR A 105 18.62 -10.56 -1.10
N LEU A 106 19.19 -9.43 -0.68
CA LEU A 106 19.32 -9.09 0.73
C LEU A 106 17.95 -8.87 1.40
N SER A 107 16.98 -8.35 0.69
CA SER A 107 15.63 -8.12 1.23
C SER A 107 14.91 -9.44 1.54
N PHE A 108 15.17 -10.51 0.79
CA PHE A 108 14.66 -11.84 1.07
C PHE A 108 15.45 -12.55 2.17
N THR A 109 16.79 -12.46 2.13
CA THR A 109 17.67 -13.35 2.90
C THR A 109 18.20 -12.74 4.18
N ALA A 110 18.35 -11.42 4.26
CA ALA A 110 19.03 -10.75 5.34
C ALA A 110 18.39 -9.41 5.77
N PRO A 111 17.06 -9.35 6.02
CA PRO A 111 16.46 -8.17 6.61
C PRO A 111 17.01 -7.96 8.02
N ARG A 112 17.53 -6.77 8.30
CA ARG A 112 18.25 -6.44 9.55
C ARG A 112 17.31 -5.78 10.56
N MET A 113 17.53 -6.06 11.84
CA MET A 113 16.93 -5.33 12.96
C MET A 113 17.89 -4.28 13.50
N ASP A 114 17.34 -3.12 13.88
CA ASP A 114 18.09 -2.07 14.60
C ASP A 114 17.21 -1.47 15.68
N GLN A 115 17.52 -1.78 16.92
CA GLN A 115 16.72 -1.37 18.07
C GLN A 115 16.72 0.16 18.25
N ASN A 116 17.85 0.83 17.96
CA ASN A 116 17.94 2.29 18.11
C ASN A 116 17.08 3.00 17.04
N ALA A 117 17.08 2.49 15.81
CA ALA A 117 16.23 3.00 14.75
C ALA A 117 14.74 2.79 15.10
N PHE A 118 14.41 1.66 15.69
CA PHE A 118 13.03 1.36 16.13
C PHE A 118 12.57 2.28 17.28
N GLU A 119 13.41 2.52 18.32
CA GLU A 119 13.06 3.45 19.39
C GLU A 119 12.90 4.90 18.86
N SER A 120 13.74 5.30 17.92
CA SER A 120 13.61 6.59 17.24
C SER A 120 12.31 6.69 16.44
N TYR A 121 11.92 5.62 15.74
CA TYR A 121 10.63 5.52 15.03
C TYR A 121 9.47 5.67 16.01
N LYS A 122 9.44 4.92 17.11
CA LYS A 122 8.38 5.01 18.12
C LYS A 122 8.22 6.42 18.65
N SER A 123 9.32 7.03 19.06
CA SER A 123 9.29 8.39 19.63
C SER A 123 8.71 9.41 18.64
N ARG A 124 9.19 9.42 17.40
CA ARG A 124 8.71 10.35 16.36
C ARG A 124 7.25 10.09 16.00
N THR A 125 6.88 8.82 15.79
CA THR A 125 5.53 8.43 15.40
C THR A 125 4.53 8.74 16.50
N LYS A 126 4.86 8.46 17.76
CA LYS A 126 4.02 8.77 18.91
C LYS A 126 3.74 10.28 19.01
N ALA A 127 4.78 11.11 18.86
CA ALA A 127 4.63 12.57 18.88
C ALA A 127 3.79 13.06 17.67
N ALA A 128 4.03 12.54 16.48
CA ALA A 128 3.26 12.90 15.28
C ALA A 128 1.78 12.54 15.42
N LEU A 129 1.46 11.33 15.90
CA LEU A 129 0.09 10.90 16.12
C LEU A 129 -0.61 11.72 17.20
N ALA A 130 0.06 12.02 18.32
CA ALA A 130 -0.49 12.88 19.38
C ALA A 130 -0.87 14.27 18.85
N ASN A 131 -0.03 14.86 17.99
CA ASN A 131 -0.34 16.14 17.36
C ASN A 131 -1.52 16.02 16.37
N GLN A 132 -1.66 14.90 15.68
CA GLN A 132 -2.76 14.67 14.74
C GLN A 132 -4.11 14.41 15.43
N GLU A 133 -4.15 13.89 16.64
CA GLU A 133 -5.39 13.60 17.38
C GLU A 133 -6.26 14.86 17.61
N ALA A 134 -5.65 16.04 17.61
CA ALA A 134 -6.36 17.32 17.64
C ALA A 134 -7.06 17.65 16.32
N ASN A 135 -6.64 17.08 15.20
CA ASN A 135 -7.18 17.38 13.88
C ASN A 135 -8.61 16.81 13.72
N PRO A 136 -9.60 17.63 13.36
CA PRO A 136 -10.99 17.18 13.15
C PRO A 136 -11.13 16.19 12.01
N GLN A 137 -10.29 16.26 10.98
CA GLN A 137 -10.31 15.32 9.84
C GLN A 137 -9.93 13.89 10.24
N ILE A 138 -9.04 13.74 11.22
CA ILE A 138 -8.70 12.43 11.78
C ILE A 138 -9.89 11.83 12.53
N ALA A 139 -10.62 12.64 13.30
CA ALA A 139 -11.83 12.19 13.97
C ALA A 139 -12.93 11.79 12.98
N LEU A 140 -13.10 12.55 11.88
CA LEU A 140 -14.02 12.21 10.80
C LEU A 140 -13.62 10.87 10.13
N SER A 141 -12.35 10.71 9.78
CA SER A 141 -11.84 9.49 9.16
C SER A 141 -12.00 8.27 10.08
N ASP A 142 -11.72 8.39 11.38
CA ASP A 142 -11.89 7.30 12.35
C ASP A 142 -13.38 6.92 12.50
N SER A 143 -14.25 7.91 12.61
CA SER A 143 -15.71 7.70 12.68
C SER A 143 -16.25 7.04 11.42
N LEU A 144 -15.77 7.47 10.24
CA LEU A 144 -16.11 6.89 8.96
C LEU A 144 -15.70 5.43 8.86
N GLN A 145 -14.45 5.11 9.15
CA GLN A 145 -13.92 3.75 9.09
C GLN A 145 -14.73 2.80 9.98
N LYS A 146 -15.03 3.22 11.20
CA LYS A 146 -15.85 2.46 12.14
C LYS A 146 -17.28 2.26 11.63
N ALA A 147 -17.89 3.29 11.06
CA ALA A 147 -19.23 3.22 10.51
C ALA A 147 -19.30 2.32 9.28
N MET A 148 -18.37 2.49 8.33
CA MET A 148 -18.30 1.71 7.09
C MET A 148 -18.08 0.23 7.34
N TYR A 149 -17.12 -0.11 8.19
CA TYR A 149 -16.70 -1.48 8.43
C TYR A 149 -17.21 -2.08 9.73
N MET A 150 -18.26 -1.50 10.33
CA MET A 150 -18.97 -2.06 11.51
C MET A 150 -18.01 -2.35 12.68
N ASN A 151 -17.04 -1.48 12.93
CA ASN A 151 -15.95 -1.65 13.89
C ASN A 151 -15.08 -2.90 13.63
N HIS A 152 -14.93 -3.32 12.38
CA HIS A 152 -14.04 -4.43 12.05
C HIS A 152 -12.62 -4.15 12.56
N PRO A 153 -11.90 -5.12 13.18
CA PRO A 153 -10.57 -4.89 13.74
C PRO A 153 -9.59 -4.30 12.73
N ARG A 154 -9.65 -4.71 11.47
CA ARG A 154 -8.78 -4.20 10.39
C ARG A 154 -9.05 -2.76 9.98
N ALA A 155 -10.17 -2.17 10.41
CA ALA A 155 -10.47 -0.74 10.26
C ALA A 155 -9.82 0.12 11.37
N LEU A 156 -8.88 -0.43 12.14
CA LEU A 156 -8.18 0.28 13.20
C LEU A 156 -7.40 1.48 12.65
N HIS A 157 -7.59 2.64 13.26
CA HIS A 157 -6.66 3.77 13.21
C HIS A 157 -5.67 3.65 14.35
N VAL A 158 -4.38 3.64 14.01
CA VAL A 158 -3.29 3.61 15.01
C VAL A 158 -3.27 4.94 15.76
N LYS A 159 -3.21 4.90 17.08
CA LYS A 159 -3.16 6.06 17.97
C LYS A 159 -1.86 6.12 18.74
N ALA A 160 -1.54 7.29 19.29
CA ALA A 160 -0.30 7.53 20.01
C ALA A 160 -0.09 6.58 21.20
N ASP A 161 -1.16 6.25 21.94
CA ASP A 161 -1.14 5.33 23.08
C ASP A 161 -0.89 3.86 22.72
N MET A 162 -1.00 3.51 21.43
CA MET A 162 -0.75 2.16 20.92
C MET A 162 0.71 1.93 20.54
N ILE A 163 1.48 2.97 20.29
CA ILE A 163 2.85 2.86 19.77
C ILE A 163 3.78 2.07 20.69
N ASP A 164 3.62 2.19 21.99
CA ASP A 164 4.43 1.45 22.97
C ASP A 164 4.13 -0.07 22.99
N LYS A 165 3.03 -0.51 22.36
CA LYS A 165 2.60 -1.91 22.25
C LYS A 165 3.10 -2.59 20.97
N ILE A 166 3.88 -1.89 20.14
CA ILE A 166 4.44 -2.45 18.91
C ILE A 166 5.54 -3.46 19.27
N ASP A 167 5.41 -4.66 18.75
CA ASP A 167 6.40 -5.73 18.89
C ASP A 167 7.27 -5.80 17.63
N TYR A 168 8.49 -5.25 17.71
CA TYR A 168 9.44 -5.23 16.59
C TYR A 168 9.85 -6.62 16.13
N LYS A 169 10.08 -7.53 17.09
CA LYS A 169 10.45 -8.91 16.75
C LYS A 169 9.34 -9.60 15.96
N ARG A 170 8.08 -9.45 16.43
CA ARG A 170 6.92 -10.03 15.75
C ARG A 170 6.75 -9.46 14.33
N ILE A 171 6.94 -8.16 14.15
CA ILE A 171 6.90 -7.53 12.81
C ILE A 171 7.95 -8.13 11.87
N MET A 172 9.18 -8.34 12.37
CA MET A 172 10.23 -8.96 11.56
C MET A 172 9.96 -10.42 11.24
N GLU A 173 9.31 -11.16 12.14
CA GLU A 173 8.82 -12.51 11.86
C GLU A 173 7.74 -12.50 10.76
N MET A 174 6.80 -11.57 10.82
CA MET A 174 5.78 -11.39 9.79
C MET A 174 6.40 -11.06 8.43
N TYR A 175 7.34 -10.12 8.39
CA TYR A 175 8.06 -9.77 7.17
C TYR A 175 8.78 -11.00 6.59
N LYS A 176 9.59 -11.67 7.40
CA LYS A 176 10.34 -12.87 6.98
C LYS A 176 9.42 -13.99 6.51
N ASP A 177 8.25 -14.15 7.13
CA ASP A 177 7.28 -15.14 6.67
C ASP A 177 6.76 -14.86 5.27
N ARG A 178 6.53 -13.60 4.91
CA ARG A 178 6.07 -13.21 3.58
C ARG A 178 7.14 -13.35 2.49
N PHE A 179 8.40 -13.16 2.86
CA PHE A 179 9.54 -13.21 1.91
C PHE A 179 10.39 -14.48 2.00
N LYS A 180 9.96 -15.52 2.70
CA LYS A 180 10.76 -16.78 2.85
C LYS A 180 10.67 -17.73 1.66
N ASP A 181 9.71 -17.53 0.76
CA ASP A 181 9.50 -18.35 -0.44
C ASP A 181 9.47 -17.47 -1.68
N ALA A 182 10.54 -17.51 -2.45
CA ALA A 182 10.59 -16.77 -3.71
C ALA A 182 9.87 -17.50 -4.85
N GLY A 183 9.57 -18.80 -4.69
CA GLY A 183 9.01 -19.64 -5.74
C GLY A 183 7.59 -19.28 -6.17
N ASP A 184 6.83 -18.54 -5.34
CA ASP A 184 5.50 -18.04 -5.68
C ASP A 184 5.51 -16.57 -6.17
N PHE A 185 6.70 -15.94 -6.26
CA PHE A 185 6.86 -14.59 -6.78
C PHE A 185 6.93 -14.55 -8.32
N THR A 186 6.27 -13.54 -8.88
CA THR A 186 6.46 -13.12 -10.26
C THR A 186 7.23 -11.81 -10.29
N PHE A 187 8.38 -11.79 -10.96
CA PHE A 187 9.20 -10.61 -11.19
C PHE A 187 8.99 -10.07 -12.60
N LEU A 188 8.63 -8.81 -12.71
CA LEU A 188 8.47 -8.08 -13.97
C LEU A 188 9.57 -7.03 -14.09
N PHE A 189 10.34 -7.09 -15.18
CA PHE A 189 11.33 -6.09 -15.57
C PHE A 189 10.90 -5.39 -16.86
N VAL A 190 10.94 -4.06 -16.86
CA VAL A 190 10.63 -3.24 -18.04
C VAL A 190 11.69 -2.16 -18.16
N GLY A 191 12.35 -2.04 -19.30
CA GLY A 191 13.33 -0.98 -19.53
C GLY A 191 14.35 -1.32 -20.59
N ASN A 192 15.42 -0.53 -20.61
CA ASN A 192 16.50 -0.65 -21.57
C ASN A 192 17.50 -1.73 -21.14
N ILE A 193 17.13 -2.97 -21.34
CA ILE A 193 17.95 -4.15 -21.06
C ILE A 193 17.50 -5.29 -21.97
N THR A 194 18.43 -6.05 -22.51
CA THR A 194 18.17 -7.26 -23.29
C THR A 194 18.10 -8.49 -22.40
N LEU A 195 17.47 -9.56 -22.91
CA LEU A 195 17.43 -10.83 -22.18
C LEU A 195 18.83 -11.39 -21.94
N ASP A 196 19.71 -11.33 -22.95
CA ASP A 196 21.07 -11.87 -22.87
C ASP A 196 21.90 -11.17 -21.79
N GLU A 197 21.71 -9.86 -21.60
CA GLU A 197 22.37 -9.09 -20.55
C GLU A 197 21.78 -9.36 -19.15
N ALA A 198 20.46 -9.47 -19.05
CA ALA A 198 19.77 -9.60 -17.77
C ALA A 198 19.81 -11.04 -17.23
N LYS A 199 19.69 -12.05 -18.11
CA LYS A 199 19.47 -13.44 -17.71
C LYS A 199 20.54 -14.01 -16.78
N PRO A 200 21.85 -13.84 -17.04
CA PRO A 200 22.88 -14.37 -16.13
C PRO A 200 22.80 -13.78 -14.71
N LEU A 201 22.49 -12.49 -14.60
CA LEU A 201 22.31 -11.82 -13.30
C LEU A 201 21.03 -12.30 -12.60
N ILE A 202 19.93 -12.41 -13.35
CA ILE A 202 18.65 -12.91 -12.85
C ILE A 202 18.81 -14.34 -12.32
N GLU A 203 19.45 -15.22 -13.08
CA GLU A 203 19.72 -16.60 -12.65
C GLU A 203 20.58 -16.66 -11.40
N THR A 204 21.60 -15.82 -11.30
CA THR A 204 22.49 -15.74 -10.12
C THR A 204 21.74 -15.28 -8.88
N TYR A 205 21.07 -14.16 -8.94
CA TYR A 205 20.47 -13.52 -7.75
C TYR A 205 19.06 -14.02 -7.45
N LEU A 206 18.16 -14.09 -8.45
CA LEU A 206 16.81 -14.57 -8.22
C LEU A 206 16.73 -16.09 -8.17
N GLY A 207 17.53 -16.79 -8.98
CA GLY A 207 17.64 -18.25 -8.92
C GLY A 207 18.29 -18.77 -7.63
N GLY A 208 19.08 -17.93 -6.95
CA GLY A 208 19.67 -18.21 -5.64
C GLY A 208 18.77 -17.87 -4.44
N LEU A 209 17.55 -17.33 -4.66
CA LEU A 209 16.62 -17.03 -3.57
C LEU A 209 16.05 -18.31 -2.94
N PRO A 210 15.78 -18.27 -1.62
CA PRO A 210 15.20 -19.41 -0.93
C PRO A 210 13.79 -19.70 -1.45
N THR A 211 13.44 -20.98 -1.51
CA THR A 211 12.10 -21.47 -1.82
C THR A 211 11.75 -22.65 -0.94
N ILE A 212 10.49 -22.74 -0.58
CA ILE A 212 9.88 -23.87 0.12
C ILE A 212 8.72 -24.46 -0.68
N HIS A 213 8.52 -23.98 -1.92
CA HIS A 213 7.49 -24.42 -2.85
C HIS A 213 6.06 -24.40 -2.28
N ARG A 214 5.76 -23.40 -1.46
CA ARG A 214 4.39 -23.22 -0.97
C ARG A 214 3.54 -22.58 -2.08
N THR A 215 2.25 -22.90 -2.06
CA THR A 215 1.25 -22.21 -2.87
C THR A 215 0.33 -21.47 -1.93
N GLU A 216 0.37 -20.16 -1.96
CA GLU A 216 -0.48 -19.32 -1.13
C GLU A 216 -1.45 -18.50 -1.96
N ASN A 217 -2.54 -18.12 -1.34
CA ASN A 217 -3.47 -17.13 -1.84
C ASN A 217 -3.91 -16.25 -0.66
N PHE A 218 -4.47 -15.10 -0.95
CA PHE A 218 -5.01 -14.23 0.09
C PHE A 218 -6.20 -14.89 0.78
N ARG A 219 -6.40 -14.53 2.04
CA ARG A 219 -7.57 -14.89 2.83
C ARG A 219 -8.59 -13.74 2.78
N ASP A 220 -9.85 -14.07 2.54
CA ASP A 220 -10.94 -13.12 2.72
C ASP A 220 -11.05 -12.75 4.23
N THR A 221 -10.76 -11.50 4.53
CA THR A 221 -10.74 -10.97 5.90
C THR A 221 -12.12 -10.56 6.40
N LYS A 222 -13.16 -10.67 5.57
CA LYS A 222 -14.53 -10.27 5.89
C LYS A 222 -14.68 -8.79 6.28
N MET A 223 -13.78 -7.96 5.79
CA MET A 223 -13.86 -6.51 5.96
C MET A 223 -14.73 -5.90 4.86
N ASP A 224 -16.02 -6.20 4.93
CA ASP A 224 -17.01 -5.73 3.96
C ASP A 224 -17.55 -4.35 4.33
N ILE A 225 -17.89 -3.56 3.32
CA ILE A 225 -18.61 -2.30 3.53
C ILE A 225 -20.02 -2.61 4.04
N ARG A 226 -20.47 -1.84 5.04
CA ARG A 226 -21.82 -1.92 5.60
C ARG A 226 -22.88 -1.85 4.50
N LYS A 227 -23.83 -2.76 4.55
CA LYS A 227 -24.98 -2.77 3.63
C LYS A 227 -26.19 -2.04 4.22
N GLY A 228 -27.01 -1.49 3.33
CA GLY A 228 -28.24 -0.80 3.72
C GLY A 228 -28.03 0.67 4.13
N LYS A 229 -29.13 1.35 4.44
CA LYS A 229 -29.10 2.75 4.84
C LYS A 229 -28.59 2.89 6.28
N TYR A 230 -27.61 3.73 6.47
CA TYR A 230 -27.03 4.04 7.77
C TYR A 230 -26.67 5.51 7.86
N THR A 231 -26.94 6.11 9.01
CA THR A 231 -26.58 7.50 9.32
C THR A 231 -25.71 7.51 10.57
N ASN A 232 -24.58 8.19 10.50
CA ASN A 232 -23.70 8.43 11.63
C ASN A 232 -23.50 9.93 11.82
N VAL A 233 -23.83 10.44 13.00
CA VAL A 233 -23.68 11.86 13.34
C VAL A 233 -22.85 11.93 14.62
N PHE A 234 -21.83 12.75 14.62
CA PHE A 234 -21.03 13.02 15.81
C PHE A 234 -20.58 14.49 15.80
N SER A 235 -20.21 15.00 16.95
CA SER A 235 -19.65 16.34 17.08
C SER A 235 -18.32 16.32 17.83
N LYS A 236 -17.41 17.23 17.44
CA LYS A 236 -16.16 17.50 18.13
C LYS A 236 -16.03 19.00 18.30
N LYS A 237 -15.65 19.47 19.51
CA LYS A 237 -15.42 20.89 19.74
C LYS A 237 -14.22 21.37 18.93
N LEU A 238 -14.43 22.42 18.13
CA LEU A 238 -13.42 23.08 17.31
C LEU A 238 -13.38 24.56 17.66
N GLU A 239 -12.27 25.23 17.37
CA GLU A 239 -12.15 26.69 17.49
C GLU A 239 -13.03 27.41 16.48
N THR A 240 -12.99 26.95 15.22
CA THR A 240 -13.89 27.42 14.15
C THR A 240 -14.93 26.34 13.88
N PRO A 241 -16.23 26.65 13.99
CA PRO A 241 -17.27 25.68 13.66
C PRO A 241 -17.19 25.22 12.20
N LEU A 242 -17.24 23.90 12.00
CA LEU A 242 -17.20 23.26 10.70
C LEU A 242 -18.18 22.08 10.68
N ALA A 243 -19.08 22.02 9.73
CA ALA A 243 -19.89 20.87 9.45
C ALA A 243 -19.36 20.14 8.21
N SER A 244 -19.02 18.87 8.35
CA SER A 244 -18.57 18.02 7.23
C SER A 244 -19.61 16.95 6.95
N VAL A 245 -19.94 16.76 5.68
CA VAL A 245 -20.89 15.74 5.21
C VAL A 245 -20.17 14.79 4.29
N LEU A 246 -20.31 13.50 4.57
CA LEU A 246 -19.80 12.43 3.75
C LEU A 246 -20.91 11.46 3.41
N ILE A 247 -21.18 11.29 2.13
CA ILE A 247 -22.17 10.34 1.60
C ILE A 247 -21.40 9.22 0.91
N ILE A 248 -21.69 7.98 1.28
CA ILE A 248 -21.13 6.79 0.65
C ILE A 248 -22.25 5.93 0.11
N ALA A 249 -22.10 5.50 -1.12
CA ALA A 249 -22.90 4.47 -1.74
C ALA A 249 -21.99 3.33 -2.24
N SER A 250 -22.37 2.11 -1.94
CA SER A 250 -21.72 0.92 -2.48
C SER A 250 -22.74 -0.08 -2.97
N GLY A 251 -22.37 -0.90 -3.94
CA GLY A 251 -23.26 -1.90 -4.49
C GLY A 251 -22.56 -2.81 -5.49
N LYS A 252 -23.24 -3.86 -5.91
CA LYS A 252 -22.72 -4.74 -6.95
C LYS A 252 -22.73 -4.05 -8.31
N CYS A 253 -21.61 -4.10 -9.00
CA CYS A 253 -21.46 -3.66 -10.38
C CYS A 253 -20.28 -4.43 -11.00
N GLU A 254 -20.58 -5.23 -12.00
CA GLU A 254 -19.55 -5.99 -12.72
C GLU A 254 -18.46 -5.07 -13.26
N TYR A 255 -17.18 -5.46 -13.02
CA TYR A 255 -16.05 -4.75 -13.60
C TYR A 255 -15.96 -5.05 -15.10
N THR A 256 -16.30 -4.07 -15.91
CA THR A 256 -16.02 -4.03 -17.35
C THR A 256 -15.42 -2.68 -17.70
N LEU A 257 -14.63 -2.59 -18.78
CA LEU A 257 -14.09 -1.31 -19.24
C LEU A 257 -15.20 -0.28 -19.48
N LYS A 258 -16.36 -0.72 -20.00
CA LYS A 258 -17.52 0.13 -20.20
C LYS A 258 -18.04 0.71 -18.88
N ASN A 259 -18.21 -0.13 -17.86
CA ASN A 259 -18.72 0.29 -16.55
C ASN A 259 -17.70 1.19 -15.83
N ASP A 260 -16.41 0.95 -15.97
CA ASP A 260 -15.34 1.79 -15.41
C ASP A 260 -15.35 3.19 -16.04
N VAL A 261 -15.49 3.28 -17.36
CA VAL A 261 -15.67 4.55 -18.08
C VAL A 261 -16.97 5.25 -17.66
N LEU A 262 -18.09 4.51 -17.53
CA LEU A 262 -19.36 5.06 -17.07
C LEU A 262 -19.26 5.59 -15.62
N MET A 263 -18.53 4.93 -14.73
CA MET A 263 -18.27 5.41 -13.37
C MET A 263 -17.50 6.75 -13.40
N SER A 264 -16.51 6.88 -14.28
CA SER A 264 -15.77 8.13 -14.47
C SER A 264 -16.66 9.27 -14.96
N PHE A 265 -17.59 9.02 -15.89
CA PHE A 265 -18.60 10.00 -16.33
C PHE A 265 -19.59 10.35 -15.22
N LEU A 266 -20.04 9.35 -14.46
CA LEU A 266 -20.96 9.56 -13.34
C LEU A 266 -20.33 10.47 -12.28
N THR A 267 -19.09 10.22 -11.90
CA THR A 267 -18.39 11.03 -10.89
C THR A 267 -18.22 12.48 -11.36
N GLN A 268 -17.80 12.71 -12.60
CA GLN A 268 -17.67 14.07 -13.16
C GLN A 268 -19.02 14.78 -13.23
N SER A 269 -20.08 14.07 -13.61
CA SER A 269 -21.42 14.65 -13.69
C SER A 269 -21.95 15.01 -12.30
N LEU A 270 -21.77 14.13 -11.33
CA LEU A 270 -22.19 14.37 -9.94
C LEU A 270 -21.37 15.50 -9.31
N ASP A 271 -20.06 15.55 -9.56
CA ASP A 271 -19.19 16.63 -9.07
C ASP A 271 -19.75 18.00 -9.50
N LYS A 272 -20.10 18.14 -10.78
CA LYS A 272 -20.71 19.37 -11.31
C LYS A 272 -22.09 19.67 -10.69
N VAL A 273 -22.97 18.67 -10.60
CA VAL A 273 -24.32 18.84 -10.05
C VAL A 273 -24.27 19.23 -8.57
N TYR A 274 -23.41 18.58 -7.78
CA TYR A 274 -23.26 18.92 -6.37
C TYR A 274 -22.56 20.26 -6.17
N LEU A 275 -21.58 20.62 -6.99
CA LEU A 275 -20.94 21.92 -6.95
C LEU A 275 -21.95 23.04 -7.20
N GLU A 276 -22.78 22.92 -8.24
CA GLU A 276 -23.85 23.88 -8.55
C GLU A 276 -24.89 23.98 -7.44
N SER A 277 -25.34 22.84 -6.88
CA SER A 277 -26.39 22.84 -5.87
C SER A 277 -25.90 23.27 -4.50
N VAL A 278 -24.75 22.82 -4.05
CA VAL A 278 -24.26 23.08 -2.68
C VAL A 278 -23.52 24.41 -2.60
N ARG A 279 -22.70 24.74 -3.58
CA ARG A 279 -21.90 25.97 -3.59
C ARG A 279 -22.69 27.17 -4.13
N GLU A 280 -23.29 27.05 -5.30
CA GLU A 280 -23.86 28.19 -6.02
C GLU A 280 -25.27 28.54 -5.51
N LYS A 281 -26.13 27.55 -5.25
CA LYS A 281 -27.52 27.79 -4.81
C LYS A 281 -27.62 28.01 -3.30
N GLU A 282 -26.93 27.18 -2.51
CA GLU A 282 -27.01 27.23 -1.06
C GLU A 282 -25.95 28.12 -0.41
N GLY A 283 -24.87 28.44 -1.15
CA GLY A 283 -23.74 29.23 -0.64
C GLY A 283 -23.08 28.64 0.59
N GLY A 284 -23.21 27.31 0.77
CA GLY A 284 -22.92 26.64 2.01
C GLY A 284 -21.56 25.95 2.09
N SER A 285 -20.83 25.83 0.95
CA SER A 285 -19.55 25.12 0.91
C SER A 285 -18.55 25.79 0.00
N TYR A 286 -17.28 25.68 0.30
CA TYR A 286 -16.17 26.12 -0.57
C TYR A 286 -15.90 25.15 -1.71
N GLY A 287 -16.26 23.89 -1.57
CA GLY A 287 -16.08 22.87 -2.59
C GLY A 287 -16.82 21.57 -2.29
N VAL A 288 -17.04 20.80 -3.33
CA VAL A 288 -17.56 19.44 -3.28
C VAL A 288 -16.54 18.53 -3.94
N SER A 289 -16.37 17.34 -3.47
CA SER A 289 -15.53 16.31 -4.08
C SER A 289 -16.34 15.05 -4.27
N VAL A 290 -16.35 14.52 -5.47
CA VAL A 290 -16.98 13.24 -5.82
C VAL A 290 -15.92 12.27 -6.29
N TYR A 291 -15.87 11.11 -5.66
CA TYR A 291 -14.97 10.02 -6.00
C TYR A 291 -15.75 8.74 -6.21
N GLY A 292 -15.45 8.00 -7.27
CA GLY A 292 -16.06 6.72 -7.54
C GLY A 292 -15.08 5.75 -8.20
N GLN A 293 -15.22 4.49 -7.89
CA GLN A 293 -14.43 3.43 -8.47
C GLN A 293 -15.20 2.12 -8.57
N LEU A 294 -14.80 1.28 -9.51
CA LEU A 294 -15.16 -0.14 -9.55
C LEU A 294 -13.99 -0.97 -9.03
N SER A 295 -14.27 -1.92 -8.16
CA SER A 295 -13.26 -2.87 -7.71
C SER A 295 -13.09 -3.97 -8.76
N ARG A 296 -11.84 -4.20 -9.16
CA ARG A 296 -11.47 -5.31 -10.05
C ARG A 296 -10.99 -6.53 -9.28
N TYR A 297 -10.50 -6.32 -8.07
CA TYR A 297 -9.87 -7.37 -7.27
C TYR A 297 -9.87 -6.97 -5.79
N PRO A 298 -10.18 -7.84 -4.85
CA PRO A 298 -10.56 -9.26 -5.00
C PRO A 298 -12.03 -9.47 -5.36
N ASN A 299 -12.88 -8.46 -5.19
CA ASN A 299 -14.32 -8.51 -5.44
C ASN A 299 -14.61 -7.73 -6.72
N ASP A 300 -14.67 -8.43 -7.85
CA ASP A 300 -14.79 -7.84 -9.19
C ASP A 300 -16.12 -7.11 -9.43
N ASP A 301 -17.08 -7.24 -8.51
CA ASP A 301 -18.45 -6.77 -8.68
C ASP A 301 -18.83 -5.65 -7.70
N GLU A 302 -17.87 -4.90 -7.17
CA GLU A 302 -18.19 -3.84 -6.21
C GLU A 302 -17.93 -2.45 -6.80
N ALA A 303 -18.99 -1.62 -6.77
CA ALA A 303 -18.92 -0.20 -7.03
C ALA A 303 -18.90 0.57 -5.71
N PHE A 304 -18.09 1.61 -5.66
CA PHE A 304 -17.99 2.55 -4.56
C PHE A 304 -18.12 3.97 -5.07
N LEU A 305 -18.93 4.78 -4.40
CA LEU A 305 -19.11 6.20 -4.67
C LEU A 305 -19.05 6.97 -3.36
N GLN A 306 -18.26 8.03 -3.32
CA GLN A 306 -18.13 8.93 -2.18
C GLN A 306 -18.37 10.37 -2.63
N ILE A 307 -19.18 11.10 -1.86
CA ILE A 307 -19.40 12.53 -2.04
C ILE A 307 -19.05 13.20 -0.71
N TYR A 308 -18.17 14.19 -0.77
CA TYR A 308 -17.72 14.96 0.40
C TYR A 308 -17.92 16.44 0.17
N PHE A 309 -18.43 17.13 1.17
CA PHE A 309 -18.44 18.59 1.24
C PHE A 309 -18.41 19.05 2.69
N ASP A 310 -17.89 20.25 2.89
CA ASP A 310 -17.86 20.91 4.18
C ASP A 310 -18.58 22.27 4.12
N ARG A 311 -19.01 22.75 5.29
CA ARG A 311 -19.66 24.04 5.44
C ARG A 311 -19.08 24.75 6.65
N SER A 312 -18.59 25.98 6.47
CA SER A 312 -18.29 26.86 7.58
C SER A 312 -19.59 27.46 8.12
N GLU A 313 -19.77 27.48 9.43
CA GLU A 313 -20.94 28.09 10.08
C GLU A 313 -20.79 29.61 10.25
N GLU A 314 -19.82 30.24 9.60
CA GLU A 314 -19.70 31.71 9.60
C GLU A 314 -20.85 32.33 8.76
N ARG A 315 -21.98 32.53 9.42
CA ARG A 315 -23.00 33.52 9.10
C ARG A 315 -23.57 34.12 10.38
#